data_caabc085bf94521bac06abcd8675a2c3
#
_entry.id   caabc085bf94521bac06abcd8675a2c3
#
_cell.length_a   1.000
_cell.length_b   1.000
_cell.length_c   1.000
_cell.angle_alpha   90.00
_cell.angle_beta   90.00
_cell.angle_gamma   90.00
#
_symmetry.space_group_name_H-M   'P 1'
#
loop_
_entity.id
_entity.type
_entity.pdbx_description
1 polymer ?
#
loop_
_entity_poly.entity_id
_entity_poly.type
_entity_poly.pdbx_seq_one_letter_code
_entity_poly.pdbx_strand_id
1 'polypeptide(L)'
;MNLPDYQHVFDVYHHCQETLEVGLPAGEAALLGKRLMTKSEQLQPVIMVYGVYNAGKSTLLNALMGRADAEMADRPMTDQVTGYQWRGYTLYDTPGIDAPQEHQQVTEAHLRESDVVLFVVATGGAVEEQSTWQALISLVEKERRVMLIV
;
A
#
# COMPACT_ATOMS: atom_id res chain seq x y z
N MET A 1 20.52 -5.94 5.12
CA MET A 1 19.69 -6.07 3.90
C MET A 1 20.04 -4.86 3.04
N ASN A 2 20.70 -5.05 1.89
CA ASN A 2 20.98 -3.91 1.01
C ASN A 2 19.66 -3.41 0.46
N LEU A 3 19.36 -2.16 0.75
CA LEU A 3 18.27 -1.44 0.09
C LEU A 3 18.51 -1.49 -1.42
N PRO A 4 17.48 -1.63 -2.25
CA PRO A 4 17.66 -1.58 -3.70
C PRO A 4 18.39 -0.29 -4.05
N ASP A 5 19.38 -0.40 -4.93
CA ASP A 5 20.19 0.73 -5.38
C ASP A 5 19.34 1.63 -6.29
N TYR A 6 18.56 2.50 -5.65
CA TYR A 6 17.74 3.50 -6.36
C TYR A 6 18.60 4.45 -7.18
N GLN A 7 19.89 4.60 -6.84
CA GLN A 7 20.82 5.43 -7.59
C GLN A 7 20.93 4.95 -9.04
N HIS A 8 21.07 3.65 -9.24
CA HIS A 8 21.13 3.08 -10.59
C HIS A 8 19.85 3.33 -11.40
N VAL A 9 18.68 3.18 -10.77
CA VAL A 9 17.39 3.48 -11.43
C VAL A 9 17.29 4.96 -11.79
N PHE A 10 17.81 5.83 -10.94
CA PHE A 10 17.84 7.27 -11.15
C PHE A 10 18.76 7.66 -12.30
N ASP A 11 19.95 7.04 -12.37
CA ASP A 11 20.90 7.26 -13.46
C ASP A 11 20.33 6.80 -14.81
N VAL A 12 19.65 5.65 -14.84
CA VAL A 12 18.96 5.16 -16.04
C VAL A 12 17.84 6.12 -16.45
N TYR A 13 17.03 6.63 -15.49
CA TYR A 13 16.00 7.61 -15.78
C TYR A 13 16.57 8.87 -16.42
N HIS A 14 17.63 9.44 -15.84
CA HIS A 14 18.28 10.64 -16.39
C HIS A 14 18.86 10.41 -17.79
N HIS A 15 19.44 9.24 -18.04
CA HIS A 15 19.96 8.89 -19.35
C HIS A 15 18.87 8.75 -20.42
N CYS A 16 17.68 8.30 -20.02
CA CYS A 16 16.55 8.07 -20.92
C CYS A 16 15.54 9.22 -20.95
N GLN A 17 15.76 10.30 -20.22
CA GLN A 17 14.76 11.36 -19.99
C GLN A 17 14.21 11.94 -21.32
N GLU A 18 15.06 12.28 -22.27
CA GLU A 18 14.63 12.83 -23.58
C GLU A 18 13.74 11.82 -24.34
N THR A 19 14.11 10.54 -24.29
CA THR A 19 13.32 9.47 -24.94
C THR A 19 11.96 9.29 -24.24
N LEU A 20 11.92 9.41 -22.92
CA LEU A 20 10.69 9.30 -22.12
C LEU A 20 9.77 10.51 -22.38
N GLU A 21 10.32 11.71 -22.52
CA GLU A 21 9.53 12.91 -22.83
C GLU A 21 8.87 12.85 -24.22
N VAL A 22 9.49 12.17 -25.17
CA VAL A 22 8.92 11.95 -26.52
C VAL A 22 7.94 10.78 -26.55
N GLY A 23 8.20 9.72 -25.78
CA GLY A 23 7.43 8.46 -25.81
C GLY A 23 6.23 8.42 -24.88
N LEU A 24 6.18 9.25 -23.84
CA LEU A 24 5.10 9.29 -22.86
C LEU A 24 4.14 10.45 -23.12
N PRO A 25 2.87 10.34 -22.68
CA PRO A 25 1.94 11.45 -22.67
C PRO A 25 2.49 12.67 -21.93
N ALA A 26 2.06 13.86 -22.34
CA ALA A 26 2.57 15.11 -21.80
C ALA A 26 2.47 15.17 -20.26
N GLY A 27 3.63 15.39 -19.61
CA GLY A 27 3.75 15.46 -18.16
C GLY A 27 4.01 14.16 -17.43
N GLU A 28 3.85 12.99 -18.07
CA GLU A 28 4.08 11.68 -17.41
C GLU A 28 5.57 11.44 -17.12
N ALA A 29 6.46 11.84 -18.01
CA ALA A 29 7.91 11.76 -17.77
C ALA A 29 8.33 12.58 -16.54
N ALA A 30 7.81 13.80 -16.39
CA ALA A 30 8.07 14.64 -15.23
C ALA A 30 7.49 14.04 -13.94
N LEU A 31 6.30 13.45 -14.00
CA LEU A 31 5.68 12.76 -12.88
C LEU A 31 6.50 11.52 -12.45
N LEU A 32 7.01 10.76 -13.41
CA LEU A 32 7.90 9.63 -13.16
C LEU A 32 9.18 10.09 -12.45
N GLY A 33 9.82 11.15 -12.94
CA GLY A 33 11.00 11.73 -12.30
C GLY A 33 10.75 12.16 -10.86
N LYS A 34 9.63 12.87 -10.62
CA LYS A 34 9.25 13.25 -9.26
C LYS A 34 9.03 12.05 -8.34
N ARG A 35 8.39 10.99 -8.82
CA ARG A 35 8.19 9.74 -8.04
C ARG A 35 9.51 9.05 -7.72
N LEU A 36 10.43 8.99 -8.67
CA LEU A 36 11.76 8.42 -8.46
C LEU A 36 12.55 9.22 -7.41
N MET A 37 12.54 10.57 -7.50
CA MET A 37 13.16 11.43 -6.49
C MET A 37 12.57 11.18 -5.10
N THR A 38 11.25 11.21 -4.97
CA THR A 38 10.59 10.96 -3.69
C THR A 38 10.98 9.59 -3.12
N LYS A 39 11.04 8.55 -3.97
CA LYS A 39 11.43 7.21 -3.54
C LYS A 39 12.90 7.10 -3.18
N SER A 40 13.81 7.81 -3.86
CA SER A 40 15.24 7.83 -3.51
C SER A 40 15.50 8.50 -2.16
N GLU A 41 14.65 9.44 -1.76
CA GLU A 41 14.71 10.10 -0.45
C GLU A 41 14.05 9.27 0.66
N GLN A 42 13.07 8.42 0.29
CA GLN A 42 12.39 7.51 1.21
C GLN A 42 13.20 6.22 1.38
N LEU A 43 14.10 6.20 2.36
CA LEU A 43 14.94 5.04 2.67
C LEU A 43 14.16 3.84 3.23
N GLN A 44 12.87 4.00 3.53
CA GLN A 44 12.05 2.97 4.17
C GLN A 44 10.85 2.59 3.30
N PRO A 45 10.63 1.29 3.05
CA PRO A 45 9.42 0.83 2.37
C PRO A 45 8.15 1.19 3.13
N VAL A 46 7.15 1.59 2.39
CA VAL A 46 5.79 1.82 2.87
C VAL A 46 4.99 0.54 2.71
N ILE A 47 4.50 0.00 3.83
CA ILE A 47 3.72 -1.24 3.87
C ILE A 47 2.29 -0.89 4.26
N MET A 48 1.34 -1.30 3.44
CA MET A 48 -0.08 -1.07 3.69
C MET A 48 -0.79 -2.36 4.06
N VAL A 49 -1.57 -2.33 5.14
CA VAL A 49 -2.44 -3.44 5.55
C VAL A 49 -3.84 -3.17 5.02
N TYR A 50 -4.35 -4.06 4.17
CA TYR A 50 -5.60 -3.90 3.45
C TYR A 50 -6.43 -5.18 3.47
N GLY A 51 -7.75 -5.06 3.38
CA GLY A 51 -8.68 -6.20 3.40
C GLY A 51 -10.06 -5.78 3.84
N VAL A 52 -11.02 -6.71 3.79
CA VAL A 52 -12.42 -6.47 4.19
C VAL A 52 -12.53 -6.09 5.67
N TYR A 53 -13.69 -5.55 6.04
CA TYR A 53 -14.01 -5.29 7.44
C TYR A 53 -13.89 -6.60 8.26
N ASN A 54 -13.41 -6.49 9.49
CA ASN A 54 -13.16 -7.64 10.39
C ASN A 54 -12.22 -8.73 9.86
N ALA A 55 -11.45 -8.49 8.82
CA ALA A 55 -10.45 -9.46 8.33
C ALA A 55 -9.29 -9.71 9.30
N GLY A 56 -9.15 -8.94 10.37
CA GLY A 56 -8.06 -9.07 11.33
C GLY A 56 -6.86 -8.12 11.07
N LYS A 57 -7.03 -7.06 10.28
CA LYS A 57 -5.97 -6.07 9.98
C LYS A 57 -5.30 -5.51 11.23
N SER A 58 -6.07 -4.96 12.16
CA SER A 58 -5.54 -4.41 13.41
C SER A 58 -4.95 -5.49 14.32
N THR A 59 -5.48 -6.71 14.28
CA THR A 59 -4.92 -7.87 14.98
C THR A 59 -3.53 -8.22 14.43
N LEU A 60 -3.38 -8.27 13.11
CA LEU A 60 -2.09 -8.47 12.45
C LEU A 60 -1.09 -7.38 12.81
N LEU A 61 -1.50 -6.11 12.76
CA LEU A 61 -0.67 -4.98 13.14
C LEU A 61 -0.19 -5.09 14.59
N ASN A 62 -1.09 -5.36 15.53
CA ASN A 62 -0.77 -5.56 16.93
C ASN A 62 0.21 -6.72 17.15
N ALA A 63 0.01 -7.84 16.43
CA ALA A 63 0.92 -8.97 16.49
C ALA A 63 2.31 -8.62 15.95
N LEU A 64 2.42 -7.89 14.85
CA LEU A 64 3.69 -7.45 14.29
C LEU A 64 4.42 -6.47 15.21
N MET A 65 3.69 -5.53 15.80
CA MET A 65 4.25 -4.53 16.69
C MET A 65 4.58 -5.08 18.10
N GLY A 66 4.00 -6.23 18.48
CA GLY A 66 4.15 -6.80 19.82
C GLY A 66 3.45 -5.99 20.92
N ARG A 67 2.49 -5.14 20.56
CA ARG A 67 1.73 -4.27 21.47
C ARG A 67 0.35 -3.99 20.91
N ALA A 68 -0.60 -3.61 21.77
CA ALA A 68 -1.98 -3.34 21.39
C ALA A 68 -2.20 -1.84 21.09
N ASP A 69 -1.50 -1.31 20.08
CA ASP A 69 -1.61 0.11 19.72
C ASP A 69 -2.64 0.35 18.61
N ALA A 70 -2.90 -0.65 17.76
CA ALA A 70 -3.98 -0.57 16.77
C ALA A 70 -5.30 -0.91 17.47
N GLU A 71 -6.26 -0.01 17.40
CA GLU A 71 -7.56 -0.22 18.01
C GLU A 71 -8.25 -1.42 17.38
N MET A 72 -8.44 -2.48 18.19
CA MET A 72 -9.33 -3.58 17.87
C MET A 72 -10.74 -3.15 18.25
N ALA A 73 -11.40 -2.43 17.36
CA ALA A 73 -12.75 -1.97 17.63
C ALA A 73 -13.78 -2.94 17.03
N ASP A 74 -14.74 -3.33 17.86
CA ASP A 74 -16.03 -3.90 17.43
C ASP A 74 -16.92 -2.86 16.70
N ARG A 75 -16.35 -1.71 16.35
CA ARG A 75 -17.00 -0.63 15.59
C ARG A 75 -16.17 -0.31 14.35
N PRO A 76 -16.82 0.03 13.21
CA PRO A 76 -16.12 0.47 12.02
C PRO A 76 -15.51 1.85 12.27
N MET A 77 -14.27 1.92 12.74
CA MET A 77 -13.66 3.17 13.20
C MET A 77 -12.25 3.43 12.72
N THR A 78 -11.77 2.75 11.68
CA THR A 78 -10.63 3.31 10.97
C THR A 78 -11.18 4.25 9.90
N ASP A 79 -11.63 5.42 10.33
CA ASP A 79 -12.13 6.46 9.43
C ASP A 79 -10.99 7.11 8.63
N GLN A 80 -9.74 6.84 9.03
CA GLN A 80 -8.55 7.45 8.43
C GLN A 80 -7.42 6.43 8.35
N VAL A 81 -6.57 6.58 7.35
CA VAL A 81 -5.33 5.80 7.25
C VAL A 81 -4.40 6.21 8.39
N THR A 82 -4.01 5.26 9.23
CA THR A 82 -3.14 5.50 10.40
C THR A 82 -1.80 4.81 10.19
N GLY A 83 -0.70 5.56 10.37
CA GLY A 83 0.66 5.05 10.23
C GLY A 83 1.29 4.63 11.55
N TYR A 84 1.88 3.44 11.58
CA TYR A 84 2.61 2.87 12.73
C TYR A 84 4.06 2.60 12.38
N GLN A 85 4.99 2.96 13.25
CA GLN A 85 6.42 2.67 13.07
C GLN A 85 6.75 1.26 13.60
N TRP A 86 7.32 0.42 12.74
CA TRP A 86 7.71 -0.94 13.06
C TRP A 86 9.06 -1.31 12.43
N ARG A 87 10.08 -1.55 13.26
CA ARG A 87 11.43 -1.99 12.84
C ARG A 87 12.05 -1.18 11.69
N GLY A 88 11.80 0.12 11.67
CA GLY A 88 12.28 1.00 10.61
C GLY A 88 11.39 1.04 9.36
N TYR A 89 10.21 0.45 9.41
CA TYR A 89 9.18 0.53 8.36
C TYR A 89 7.98 1.32 8.85
N THR A 90 7.23 1.89 7.91
CA THR A 90 5.89 2.43 8.22
C THR A 90 4.83 1.43 7.76
N LEU A 91 4.02 0.97 8.73
CA LEU A 91 2.85 0.14 8.49
C LEU A 91 1.62 1.05 8.50
N TYR A 92 0.85 1.07 7.43
CA TYR A 92 -0.41 1.81 7.38
C TYR A 92 -1.60 0.87 7.59
N ASP A 93 -2.41 1.17 8.62
CA ASP A 93 -3.74 0.60 8.79
C ASP A 93 -4.73 1.37 7.91
N THR A 94 -5.66 0.66 7.30
CA THR A 94 -6.61 1.27 6.38
C THR A 94 -8.04 0.91 6.73
N PRO A 95 -8.99 1.80 6.39
CA PRO A 95 -10.39 1.43 6.37
C PRO A 95 -10.61 0.15 5.58
N GLY A 96 -11.56 -0.67 6.01
CA GLY A 96 -11.94 -1.89 5.26
C GLY A 96 -12.43 -1.57 3.84
N ILE A 97 -12.42 -2.58 2.97
CA ILE A 97 -12.89 -2.47 1.58
C ILE A 97 -14.35 -1.97 1.52
N ASP A 98 -15.14 -2.30 2.54
CA ASP A 98 -16.56 -1.94 2.65
C ASP A 98 -16.81 -0.57 3.31
N ALA A 99 -15.73 0.21 3.49
CA ALA A 99 -15.85 1.56 4.04
C ALA A 99 -16.59 2.52 3.08
N PRO A 100 -17.20 3.60 3.58
CA PRO A 100 -17.85 4.61 2.75
C PRO A 100 -16.95 5.15 1.65
N GLN A 101 -17.53 5.58 0.52
CA GLN A 101 -16.78 6.01 -0.67
C GLN A 101 -15.75 7.12 -0.41
N GLU A 102 -16.03 8.00 0.55
CA GLU A 102 -15.11 9.07 0.95
C GLU A 102 -13.78 8.52 1.48
N HIS A 103 -13.83 7.41 2.22
CA HIS A 103 -12.63 6.73 2.76
C HIS A 103 -11.90 5.91 1.69
N GLN A 104 -12.61 5.42 0.66
CA GLN A 104 -12.02 4.64 -0.42
C GLN A 104 -11.03 5.48 -1.25
N GLN A 105 -11.33 6.75 -1.52
CA GLN A 105 -10.42 7.63 -2.27
C GLN A 105 -9.10 7.86 -1.54
N VAL A 106 -9.15 8.05 -0.22
CA VAL A 106 -7.96 8.21 0.63
C VAL A 106 -7.15 6.91 0.63
N THR A 107 -7.83 5.78 0.79
CA THR A 107 -7.21 4.44 0.74
C THR A 107 -6.54 4.18 -0.61
N GLU A 108 -7.18 4.52 -1.73
CA GLU A 108 -6.59 4.36 -3.07
C GLU A 108 -5.35 5.23 -3.29
N ALA A 109 -5.34 6.46 -2.77
CA ALA A 109 -4.17 7.32 -2.85
C ALA A 109 -2.97 6.69 -2.12
N HIS A 110 -3.17 6.21 -0.90
CA HIS A 110 -2.13 5.52 -0.14
C HIS A 110 -1.71 4.18 -0.75
N LEU A 111 -2.64 3.42 -1.35
CA LEU A 111 -2.33 2.21 -2.10
C LEU A 111 -1.38 2.48 -3.27
N ARG A 112 -1.50 3.64 -3.93
CA ARG A 112 -0.59 4.04 -5.02
C ARG A 112 0.81 4.35 -4.53
N GLU A 113 0.96 4.81 -3.30
CA GLU A 113 2.24 5.18 -2.70
C GLU A 113 2.90 4.01 -1.97
N SER A 114 2.14 2.93 -1.66
CA SER A 114 2.66 1.77 -0.96
C SER A 114 3.61 0.93 -1.83
N ASP A 115 4.66 0.41 -1.21
CA ASP A 115 5.61 -0.50 -1.85
C ASP A 115 5.15 -1.96 -1.77
N VAL A 116 4.45 -2.31 -0.68
CA VAL A 116 3.89 -3.64 -0.44
C VAL A 116 2.51 -3.53 0.19
N VAL A 117 1.58 -4.35 -0.26
CA VAL A 117 0.24 -4.50 0.34
C VAL A 117 0.15 -5.85 1.03
N LEU A 118 -0.08 -5.84 2.34
CA LEU A 118 -0.48 -7.04 3.10
C LEU A 118 -2.00 -7.17 3.00
N PHE A 119 -2.45 -8.05 2.13
CA PHE A 119 -3.88 -8.29 1.94
C PHE A 119 -4.36 -9.35 2.93
N VAL A 120 -5.16 -8.93 3.90
CA VAL A 120 -5.62 -9.78 5.01
C VAL A 120 -6.99 -10.35 4.71
N VAL A 121 -7.11 -11.68 4.81
CA VAL A 121 -8.36 -12.42 4.61
C VAL A 121 -8.64 -13.27 5.84
N ALA A 122 -9.79 -13.08 6.46
CA ALA A 122 -10.21 -13.93 7.57
C ALA A 122 -10.56 -15.35 7.09
N THR A 123 -10.20 -16.37 7.87
CA THR A 123 -10.48 -17.79 7.60
C THR A 123 -11.97 -18.18 7.78
N GLY A 124 -12.87 -17.26 7.53
CA GLY A 124 -14.32 -17.45 7.66
C GLY A 124 -15.04 -17.03 6.39
N GLY A 125 -16.28 -16.61 6.53
CA GLY A 125 -17.14 -16.21 5.41
C GLY A 125 -16.56 -15.18 4.46
N ALA A 126 -15.57 -14.39 4.89
CA ALA A 126 -14.89 -13.41 4.04
C ALA A 126 -14.16 -14.03 2.83
N VAL A 127 -13.75 -15.30 2.91
CA VAL A 127 -13.17 -16.05 1.77
C VAL A 127 -14.22 -16.30 0.69
N GLU A 128 -15.50 -16.36 1.05
CA GLU A 128 -16.61 -16.59 0.14
C GLU A 128 -17.16 -15.29 -0.47
N GLU A 129 -16.75 -14.14 0.06
CA GLU A 129 -17.23 -12.84 -0.43
C GLU A 129 -16.57 -12.45 -1.75
N GLN A 130 -17.39 -12.22 -2.75
CA GLN A 130 -16.94 -11.78 -4.07
C GLN A 130 -16.16 -10.46 -4.02
N SER A 131 -16.52 -9.55 -3.12
CA SER A 131 -15.85 -8.27 -2.90
C SER A 131 -14.37 -8.41 -2.52
N THR A 132 -14.06 -9.42 -1.68
CA THR A 132 -12.68 -9.75 -1.28
C THR A 132 -11.81 -10.08 -2.49
N TRP A 133 -12.30 -10.96 -3.36
CA TRP A 133 -11.55 -11.39 -4.54
C TRP A 133 -11.47 -10.30 -5.62
N GLN A 134 -12.52 -9.52 -5.80
CA GLN A 134 -12.50 -8.38 -6.72
C GLN A 134 -11.46 -7.34 -6.29
N ALA A 135 -11.35 -7.05 -5.00
CA ALA A 135 -10.34 -6.14 -4.48
C ALA A 135 -8.91 -6.68 -4.69
N LEU A 136 -8.69 -7.99 -4.43
CA LEU A 136 -7.39 -8.61 -4.67
C LEU A 136 -7.02 -8.58 -6.15
N ILE A 137 -7.94 -8.94 -7.03
CA ILE A 137 -7.75 -8.89 -8.49
C ILE A 137 -7.40 -7.47 -8.92
N SER A 138 -8.13 -6.46 -8.46
CA SER A 138 -7.85 -5.05 -8.79
C SER A 138 -6.44 -4.61 -8.36
N LEU A 139 -5.92 -5.10 -7.22
CA LEU A 139 -4.55 -4.82 -6.80
C LEU A 139 -3.53 -5.47 -7.72
N VAL A 140 -3.76 -6.71 -8.13
CA VAL A 140 -2.88 -7.44 -9.05
C VAL A 140 -2.89 -6.81 -10.44
N GLU A 141 -4.06 -6.41 -10.96
CA GLU A 141 -4.19 -5.71 -12.24
C GLU A 141 -3.50 -4.34 -12.25
N LYS A 142 -3.45 -3.67 -11.09
CA LYS A 142 -2.70 -2.43 -10.90
C LYS A 142 -1.21 -2.66 -10.63
N GLU A 143 -0.70 -3.87 -10.86
CA GLU A 143 0.71 -4.28 -10.65
C GLU A 143 1.24 -4.00 -9.25
N ARG A 144 0.38 -4.10 -8.22
CA ARG A 144 0.80 -3.94 -6.83
C ARG A 144 1.49 -5.20 -6.32
N ARG A 145 2.53 -5.02 -5.50
CA ARG A 145 3.16 -6.13 -4.78
C ARG A 145 2.26 -6.53 -3.61
N VAL A 146 1.59 -7.66 -3.74
CA VAL A 146 0.63 -8.14 -2.75
C VAL A 146 1.18 -9.37 -2.05
N MET A 147 1.11 -9.38 -0.72
CA MET A 147 1.30 -10.55 0.12
C MET A 147 -0.05 -10.94 0.72
N LEU A 148 -0.54 -12.12 0.41
CA LEU A 148 -1.78 -12.64 0.97
C LEU A 148 -1.52 -13.19 2.39
N ILE A 149 -2.30 -12.72 3.35
CA ILE A 149 -2.28 -13.16 4.76
C ILE A 149 -3.64 -13.79 5.07
N VAL A 150 -3.62 -15.03 5.55
CA VAL A 150 -4.82 -15.83 5.88
C VAL A 150 -4.80 -16.24 7.35
#